data_acd2c16d54e7617874aa704b5b062f7a
#
_entry.id   acd2c16d54e7617874aa704b5b062f7a
#
_cell.length_a   1.000
_cell.length_b   1.000
_cell.length_c   1.000
_cell.angle_alpha   90.00
_cell.angle_beta   90.00
_cell.angle_gamma   90.00
#
_symmetry.space_group_name_H-M   'P 1'
#
loop_
_entity.id
_entity.type
_entity.pdbx_description
1 polymer ?
#
loop_
_entity_poly.entity_id
_entity_poly.type
_entity_poly.pdbx_seq_one_letter_code
_entity_poly.pdbx_strand_id
1 'polypeptide(L)'
;TFSPGIPVLTDESALFTIVNTFGELLWGTLDNFSFQNIEPPAAPELNPTTESQDMELPRETLLSIQLMEEYYDCENELLKLVSQGQWNATEIFLNRFFALKKNYSVFPWENTLEWKKAQSIMLNTLLRKAAESADVPPIHIGHLSSHTLERIVKLSRPTDSLALQKDIIRKYCHLVQSHSLKGYSPIIQKVMTQT
;
A
#
# COMPACT_ATOMS: atom_id res chain seq x y z
N THR A 1 4.90 29.86 -10.40
CA THR A 1 4.99 30.28 -8.99
C THR A 1 5.78 29.21 -8.25
N PHE A 2 7.08 29.49 -8.01
CA PHE A 2 7.95 28.62 -7.20
C PHE A 2 7.43 28.57 -5.76
N SER A 3 7.28 27.36 -5.21
CA SER A 3 7.01 27.20 -3.78
C SER A 3 8.15 27.80 -2.97
N PRO A 4 7.87 28.71 -2.02
CA PRO A 4 8.91 29.28 -1.18
C PRO A 4 9.49 28.18 -0.27
N GLY A 5 10.76 27.85 -0.48
CA GLY A 5 11.50 26.88 0.35
C GLY A 5 12.30 25.81 -0.39
N ILE A 6 12.19 25.70 -1.71
CA ILE A 6 13.07 24.80 -2.47
C ILE A 6 14.32 25.59 -2.87
N PRO A 7 15.52 25.18 -2.43
CA PRO A 7 16.76 25.85 -2.83
C PRO A 7 16.97 25.67 -4.33
N VAL A 8 17.16 26.77 -5.05
CA VAL A 8 17.53 26.76 -6.46
C VAL A 8 19.04 26.67 -6.56
N LEU A 9 19.55 25.57 -7.06
CA LEU A 9 20.98 25.42 -7.41
C LEU A 9 21.22 26.18 -8.73
N THR A 10 21.92 27.32 -8.64
CA THR A 10 22.27 28.15 -9.79
C THR A 10 23.63 27.76 -10.40
N ASP A 11 24.38 26.87 -9.76
CA ASP A 11 25.71 26.44 -10.19
C ASP A 11 25.65 24.98 -10.70
N GLU A 12 25.75 24.82 -12.00
CA GLU A 12 25.79 23.49 -12.66
C GLU A 12 26.94 22.64 -12.15
N SER A 13 28.11 23.23 -11.83
CA SER A 13 29.27 22.48 -11.34
C SER A 13 29.01 21.86 -9.98
N ALA A 14 28.28 22.56 -9.11
CA ALA A 14 27.85 22.05 -7.81
C ALA A 14 26.85 20.89 -7.97
N LEU A 15 25.91 21.01 -8.90
CA LEU A 15 24.96 19.95 -9.22
C LEU A 15 25.68 18.70 -9.69
N PHE A 16 26.60 18.82 -10.66
CA PHE A 16 27.39 17.70 -11.16
C PHE A 16 28.22 17.03 -10.05
N THR A 17 28.82 17.81 -9.17
CA THR A 17 29.58 17.28 -8.04
C THR A 17 28.69 16.46 -7.09
N ILE A 18 27.53 16.99 -6.74
CA ILE A 18 26.57 16.29 -5.89
C ILE A 18 26.11 14.97 -6.53
N VAL A 19 25.71 15.02 -7.79
CA VAL A 19 25.19 13.83 -8.50
C VAL A 19 26.28 12.78 -8.69
N ASN A 20 27.52 13.19 -9.03
CA ASN A 20 28.65 12.27 -9.15
C ASN A 20 28.98 11.63 -7.79
N THR A 21 28.98 12.38 -6.71
CA THR A 21 29.22 11.83 -5.36
C THR A 21 28.15 10.81 -4.97
N PHE A 22 26.88 11.07 -5.27
CA PHE A 22 25.81 10.10 -5.06
C PHE A 22 25.97 8.87 -5.98
N GLY A 23 26.37 9.07 -7.22
CA GLY A 23 26.64 7.96 -8.17
C GLY A 23 27.74 7.05 -7.65
N GLU A 24 28.87 7.61 -7.21
CA GLU A 24 29.98 6.86 -6.62
C GLU A 24 29.57 6.11 -5.34
N LEU A 25 28.77 6.75 -4.46
CA LEU A 25 28.28 6.12 -3.24
C LEU A 25 27.33 4.95 -3.51
N LEU A 26 26.50 5.03 -4.55
CA LEU A 26 25.48 4.01 -4.84
C LEU A 26 26.00 2.89 -5.74
N TRP A 27 26.86 3.19 -6.69
CA TRP A 27 27.32 2.23 -7.72
C TRP A 27 28.82 1.95 -7.71
N GLY A 28 29.58 2.63 -6.85
CA GLY A 28 31.01 2.37 -6.64
C GLY A 28 31.93 2.88 -7.75
N THR A 29 31.42 3.21 -8.94
CA THR A 29 32.17 3.77 -10.06
C THR A 29 31.31 4.73 -10.90
N LEU A 30 31.97 5.73 -11.54
CA LEU A 30 31.29 6.69 -12.42
C LEU A 30 30.94 6.08 -13.80
N ASP A 31 31.45 4.91 -14.12
CA ASP A 31 31.28 4.29 -15.45
C ASP A 31 29.92 3.63 -15.67
N ASN A 32 29.12 3.49 -14.59
CA ASN A 32 27.84 2.78 -14.62
C ASN A 32 26.63 3.68 -14.91
N PHE A 33 26.81 4.98 -15.09
CA PHE A 33 25.73 5.88 -15.44
C PHE A 33 26.19 7.01 -16.36
N SER A 34 25.29 7.48 -17.21
CA SER A 34 25.49 8.63 -18.07
C SER A 34 24.44 9.70 -17.82
N PHE A 35 24.85 10.96 -17.85
CA PHE A 35 23.92 12.07 -17.75
C PHE A 35 23.39 12.42 -19.14
N GLN A 36 22.08 12.52 -19.25
CA GLN A 36 21.45 13.17 -20.40
C GLN A 36 20.89 14.51 -19.92
N ASN A 37 21.42 15.59 -20.47
CA ASN A 37 20.82 16.91 -20.28
C ASN A 37 19.56 16.97 -21.15
N ILE A 38 18.39 16.84 -20.56
CA ILE A 38 17.12 17.03 -21.26
C ILE A 38 16.81 18.50 -21.16
N GLU A 39 17.13 19.28 -22.21
CA GLU A 39 16.63 20.63 -22.29
C GLU A 39 15.10 20.60 -22.23
N PRO A 40 14.48 21.33 -21.30
CA PRO A 40 13.03 21.43 -21.29
C PRO A 40 12.61 21.99 -22.66
N PRO A 41 11.54 21.45 -23.28
CA PRO A 41 11.02 22.02 -24.52
C PRO A 41 10.84 23.52 -24.31
N ALA A 42 11.32 24.31 -25.27
CA ALA A 42 11.24 25.77 -25.21
C ALA A 42 9.82 26.16 -24.75
N ALA A 43 9.74 26.90 -23.65
CA ALA A 43 8.46 27.31 -23.11
C ALA A 43 7.68 27.97 -24.24
N PRO A 44 6.46 27.53 -24.55
CA PRO A 44 5.63 28.24 -25.53
C PRO A 44 5.49 29.66 -25.06
N GLU A 45 5.78 30.62 -25.95
CA GLU A 45 5.59 32.04 -25.68
C GLU A 45 4.16 32.22 -25.14
N LEU A 46 4.06 32.61 -23.88
CA LEU A 46 2.78 32.91 -23.23
C LEU A 46 2.18 34.12 -23.91
N ASN A 47 1.40 33.90 -24.96
CA ASN A 47 0.44 34.89 -25.42
C ASN A 47 -0.58 35.09 -24.30
N PRO A 48 -0.79 36.31 -23.79
CA PRO A 48 -1.62 36.58 -22.62
C PRO A 48 -3.13 36.57 -22.93
N THR A 49 -3.55 35.83 -23.92
CA THR A 49 -4.97 35.66 -24.29
C THR A 49 -5.27 34.18 -24.57
N THR A 50 -5.23 33.39 -23.52
CA THR A 50 -5.94 32.12 -23.55
C THR A 50 -6.61 31.97 -22.20
N GLU A 51 -7.93 32.15 -22.27
CA GLU A 51 -8.87 31.77 -21.21
C GLU A 51 -8.45 30.42 -20.60
N SER A 52 -8.62 30.34 -19.30
CA SER A 52 -8.41 29.12 -18.50
C SER A 52 -9.09 27.95 -19.21
N GLN A 53 -8.39 27.28 -20.12
CA GLN A 53 -8.80 25.95 -20.52
C GLN A 53 -8.58 25.08 -19.28
N ASP A 54 -9.67 24.76 -18.63
CA ASP A 54 -9.74 23.63 -17.72
C ASP A 54 -9.05 22.46 -18.43
N MET A 55 -7.86 22.10 -17.95
CA MET A 55 -7.09 21.01 -18.51
C MET A 55 -7.81 19.73 -18.09
N GLU A 56 -8.86 19.38 -18.86
CA GLU A 56 -9.56 18.12 -18.69
C GLU A 56 -8.53 17.00 -18.87
N LEU A 57 -8.22 16.32 -17.77
CA LEU A 57 -7.39 15.12 -17.80
C LEU A 57 -8.00 14.12 -18.79
N PRO A 58 -7.18 13.41 -19.59
CA PRO A 58 -7.69 12.38 -20.47
C PRO A 58 -8.59 11.41 -19.70
N ARG A 59 -9.69 10.99 -20.31
CA ARG A 59 -10.70 10.11 -19.66
C ARG A 59 -10.08 8.85 -19.03
N GLU A 60 -9.08 8.27 -19.68
CA GLU A 60 -8.34 7.10 -19.17
C GLU A 60 -7.57 7.41 -17.89
N THR A 61 -6.99 8.61 -17.79
CA THR A 61 -6.30 9.07 -16.58
C THR A 61 -7.27 9.29 -15.43
N LEU A 62 -8.43 9.89 -15.68
CA LEU A 62 -9.48 10.09 -14.68
C LEU A 62 -10.04 8.76 -14.18
N LEU A 63 -10.29 7.79 -15.07
CA LEU A 63 -10.74 6.46 -14.69
C LEU A 63 -9.69 5.72 -13.84
N SER A 64 -8.40 5.87 -14.15
CA SER A 64 -7.32 5.29 -13.38
C SER A 64 -7.21 5.90 -11.98
N ILE A 65 -7.40 7.22 -11.85
CA ILE A 65 -7.41 7.92 -10.57
C ILE A 65 -8.62 7.47 -9.72
N GLN A 66 -9.82 7.45 -10.30
CA GLN A 66 -11.02 7.00 -9.60
C GLN A 66 -10.91 5.55 -9.10
N LEU A 67 -10.36 4.66 -9.92
CA LEU A 67 -10.15 3.26 -9.53
C LEU A 67 -9.14 3.15 -8.40
N MET A 68 -8.10 3.99 -8.40
CA MET A 68 -7.11 4.06 -7.33
C MET A 68 -7.74 4.56 -6.03
N GLU A 69 -8.52 5.62 -6.07
CA GLU A 69 -9.25 6.14 -4.91
C GLU A 69 -10.18 5.09 -4.32
N GLU A 70 -10.98 4.43 -5.17
CA GLU A 70 -11.88 3.35 -4.75
C GLU A 70 -11.13 2.18 -4.10
N TYR A 71 -9.95 1.84 -4.62
CA TYR A 71 -9.09 0.80 -4.03
C TYR A 71 -8.60 1.18 -2.63
N TYR A 72 -8.10 2.41 -2.45
CA TYR A 72 -7.63 2.89 -1.14
C TYR A 72 -8.77 3.04 -0.13
N ASP A 73 -9.93 3.50 -0.54
CA ASP A 73 -11.12 3.56 0.32
C ASP A 73 -11.54 2.16 0.77
N CYS A 74 -11.50 1.20 -0.15
CA CYS A 74 -11.79 -0.19 0.14
C CYS A 74 -10.75 -0.81 1.09
N GLU A 75 -9.47 -0.47 0.94
CA GLU A 75 -8.41 -0.91 1.86
C GLU A 75 -8.63 -0.33 3.26
N ASN A 76 -8.92 0.96 3.36
CA ASN A 76 -9.20 1.62 4.64
C ASN A 76 -10.44 1.02 5.35
N GLU A 77 -11.49 0.70 4.60
CA GLU A 77 -12.68 0.04 5.14
C GLU A 77 -12.35 -1.36 5.65
N LEU A 78 -11.55 -2.14 4.91
CA LEU A 78 -11.07 -3.44 5.37
C LEU A 78 -10.32 -3.33 6.70
N LEU A 79 -9.37 -2.39 6.79
CA LEU A 79 -8.59 -2.19 8.02
C LEU A 79 -9.47 -1.78 9.20
N LYS A 80 -10.49 -0.95 8.98
CA LYS A 80 -11.48 -0.57 9.97
C LYS A 80 -12.28 -1.77 10.46
N LEU A 81 -12.79 -2.63 9.58
CA LEU A 81 -13.52 -3.84 9.94
C LEU A 81 -12.64 -4.79 10.76
N VAL A 82 -11.37 -4.95 10.38
CA VAL A 82 -10.40 -5.76 11.13
C VAL A 82 -10.12 -5.17 12.51
N SER A 83 -9.93 -3.85 12.63
CA SER A 83 -9.71 -3.20 13.93
C SER A 83 -10.92 -3.29 14.87
N GLN A 84 -12.10 -3.55 14.33
CA GLN A 84 -13.32 -3.81 15.09
C GLN A 84 -13.53 -5.30 15.42
N GLY A 85 -12.71 -6.19 14.85
CA GLY A 85 -12.84 -7.65 15.02
C GLY A 85 -14.09 -8.25 14.39
N GLN A 86 -14.70 -7.56 13.40
CA GLN A 86 -15.97 -7.94 12.77
C GLN A 86 -15.75 -8.92 11.62
N TRP A 87 -15.48 -10.20 11.92
CA TRP A 87 -15.19 -11.18 10.90
C TRP A 87 -16.33 -11.36 9.88
N ASN A 88 -17.58 -11.46 10.32
CA ASN A 88 -18.72 -11.70 9.42
C ASN A 88 -18.87 -10.57 8.39
N ALA A 89 -18.77 -9.31 8.82
CA ALA A 89 -18.78 -8.17 7.90
C ALA A 89 -17.56 -8.15 6.99
N THR A 90 -16.38 -8.48 7.53
CA THR A 90 -15.13 -8.58 6.77
C THR A 90 -15.21 -9.65 5.69
N GLU A 91 -15.75 -10.82 5.97
CA GLU A 91 -15.87 -11.92 5.01
C GLU A 91 -16.74 -11.55 3.80
N ILE A 92 -17.87 -10.89 4.04
CA ILE A 92 -18.75 -10.37 2.97
C ILE A 92 -18.01 -9.33 2.13
N PHE A 93 -17.27 -8.44 2.78
CA PHE A 93 -16.51 -7.36 2.15
C PHE A 93 -15.33 -7.86 1.30
N LEU A 94 -14.69 -8.98 1.68
CA LEU A 94 -13.51 -9.52 1.00
C LEU A 94 -13.73 -9.79 -0.50
N ASN A 95 -14.92 -10.19 -0.90
CA ASN A 95 -15.20 -10.44 -2.32
C ASN A 95 -15.09 -9.14 -3.14
N ARG A 96 -15.61 -8.02 -2.62
CA ARG A 96 -15.46 -6.70 -3.25
C ARG A 96 -14.00 -6.27 -3.26
N PHE A 97 -13.31 -6.37 -2.14
CA PHE A 97 -11.90 -5.98 -2.00
C PHE A 97 -10.99 -6.71 -3.00
N PHE A 98 -11.13 -8.03 -3.12
CA PHE A 98 -10.32 -8.79 -4.06
C PHE A 98 -10.71 -8.59 -5.53
N ALA A 99 -11.96 -8.27 -5.81
CA ALA A 99 -12.40 -7.90 -7.16
C ALA A 99 -11.77 -6.56 -7.59
N LEU A 100 -11.80 -5.53 -6.75
CA LEU A 100 -11.16 -4.24 -7.01
C LEU A 100 -9.65 -4.40 -7.16
N LYS A 101 -9.01 -5.16 -6.29
CA LYS A 101 -7.58 -5.44 -6.38
C LYS A 101 -7.19 -6.10 -7.70
N LYS A 102 -8.03 -6.98 -8.24
CA LYS A 102 -7.80 -7.60 -9.56
C LYS A 102 -7.94 -6.60 -10.69
N ASN A 103 -8.90 -5.70 -10.63
CA ASN A 103 -9.13 -4.67 -11.66
C ASN A 103 -8.05 -3.57 -11.63
N TYR A 104 -7.48 -3.30 -10.46
CA TYR A 104 -6.36 -2.36 -10.26
C TYR A 104 -5.01 -2.93 -10.72
N SER A 105 -4.94 -4.24 -10.95
CA SER A 105 -3.72 -4.94 -11.39
C SER A 105 -3.42 -4.59 -12.85
N VAL A 106 -2.44 -3.71 -13.06
CA VAL A 106 -2.11 -3.16 -14.38
C VAL A 106 -0.88 -3.85 -15.00
N PHE A 107 -0.08 -4.57 -14.19
CA PHE A 107 1.23 -5.05 -14.63
C PHE A 107 1.31 -6.58 -14.76
N PRO A 108 1.93 -7.10 -15.85
CA PRO A 108 2.05 -8.55 -16.10
C PRO A 108 2.75 -9.33 -14.98
N TRP A 109 3.72 -8.70 -14.28
CA TRP A 109 4.48 -9.34 -13.19
C TRP A 109 3.68 -9.54 -11.91
N GLU A 110 2.47 -8.97 -11.80
CA GLU A 110 1.62 -9.10 -10.61
C GLU A 110 1.10 -10.53 -10.38
N ASN A 111 1.26 -11.41 -11.34
CA ASN A 111 0.94 -12.83 -11.19
C ASN A 111 2.15 -13.69 -10.79
N THR A 112 3.34 -13.10 -10.61
CA THR A 112 4.52 -13.84 -10.14
C THR A 112 4.38 -14.25 -8.68
N LEU A 113 5.08 -15.32 -8.29
CA LEU A 113 5.09 -15.79 -6.90
C LEU A 113 5.69 -14.73 -5.98
N GLU A 114 6.75 -14.07 -6.40
CA GLU A 114 7.46 -13.02 -5.68
C GLU A 114 6.54 -11.83 -5.39
N TRP A 115 5.78 -11.40 -6.40
CA TRP A 115 4.81 -10.33 -6.22
C TRP A 115 3.68 -10.71 -5.26
N LYS A 116 3.15 -11.93 -5.37
CA LYS A 116 2.13 -12.43 -4.44
C LYS A 116 2.64 -12.53 -3.00
N LYS A 117 3.91 -12.90 -2.80
CA LYS A 117 4.56 -12.83 -1.48
C LYS A 117 4.69 -11.39 -0.99
N ALA A 118 5.19 -10.47 -1.82
CA ALA A 118 5.31 -9.06 -1.47
C ALA A 118 3.95 -8.45 -1.08
N GLN A 119 2.90 -8.68 -1.86
CA GLN A 119 1.53 -8.25 -1.53
C GLN A 119 1.05 -8.81 -0.19
N SER A 120 1.36 -10.07 0.11
CA SER A 120 0.97 -10.68 1.38
C SER A 120 1.74 -10.12 2.57
N ILE A 121 3.01 -9.71 2.37
CA ILE A 121 3.82 -9.00 3.38
C ILE A 121 3.26 -7.60 3.63
N MET A 122 2.93 -6.84 2.58
CA MET A 122 2.29 -5.53 2.71
C MET A 122 0.98 -5.63 3.48
N LEU A 123 0.12 -6.57 3.12
CA LEU A 123 -1.13 -6.83 3.83
C LEU A 123 -0.89 -7.16 5.31
N ASN A 124 0.06 -8.04 5.63
CA ASN A 124 0.41 -8.36 7.02
C ASN A 124 0.84 -7.11 7.80
N THR A 125 1.58 -6.20 7.18
CA THR A 125 2.02 -4.94 7.81
C THR A 125 0.84 -4.01 8.11
N LEU A 126 -0.09 -3.86 7.18
CA LEU A 126 -1.29 -3.06 7.36
C LEU A 126 -2.20 -3.63 8.46
N LEU A 127 -2.40 -4.95 8.48
CA LEU A 127 -3.21 -5.63 9.49
C LEU A 127 -2.60 -5.55 10.89
N ARG A 128 -1.26 -5.51 11.01
CA ARG A 128 -0.58 -5.21 12.29
C ARG A 128 -0.99 -3.83 12.81
N LYS A 129 -1.03 -2.82 11.93
CA LYS A 129 -1.46 -1.46 12.31
C LYS A 129 -2.93 -1.40 12.69
N ALA A 130 -3.79 -2.15 12.00
CA ALA A 130 -5.20 -2.28 12.38
C ALA A 130 -5.38 -2.94 13.76
N ALA A 131 -4.60 -3.98 14.07
CA ALA A 131 -4.64 -4.60 15.40
C ALA A 131 -4.04 -3.70 16.50
N GLU A 132 -2.99 -2.93 16.19
CA GLU A 132 -2.42 -1.94 17.09
C GLU A 132 -3.42 -0.84 17.42
N SER A 133 -4.18 -0.33 16.43
CA SER A 133 -5.22 0.68 16.64
C SER A 133 -6.42 0.17 17.45
N ALA A 134 -6.54 -1.13 17.60
CA ALA A 134 -7.52 -1.81 18.46
C ALA A 134 -6.97 -2.15 19.85
N ASP A 135 -5.85 -1.56 20.26
CA ASP A 135 -5.19 -1.75 21.56
C ASP A 135 -4.78 -3.21 21.85
N VAL A 136 -4.59 -4.03 20.82
CA VAL A 136 -4.05 -5.38 21.00
C VAL A 136 -2.58 -5.28 21.45
N PRO A 137 -2.17 -5.99 22.53
CA PRO A 137 -0.81 -5.92 23.01
C PRO A 137 0.23 -6.33 21.95
N PRO A 138 1.36 -5.61 21.83
CA PRO A 138 2.37 -5.84 20.79
C PRO A 138 2.90 -7.26 20.72
N ILE A 139 2.97 -7.96 21.87
CA ILE A 139 3.46 -9.34 21.96
C ILE A 139 2.57 -10.30 21.13
N HIS A 140 1.24 -10.13 21.18
CA HIS A 140 0.32 -10.97 20.43
C HIS A 140 0.34 -10.65 18.93
N ILE A 141 0.42 -9.35 18.60
CA ILE A 141 0.58 -8.89 17.22
C ILE A 141 1.89 -9.44 16.62
N GLY A 142 3.00 -9.31 17.36
CA GLY A 142 4.31 -9.79 16.91
C GLY A 142 4.33 -11.29 16.66
N HIS A 143 3.76 -12.08 17.58
CA HIS A 143 3.66 -13.53 17.42
C HIS A 143 2.86 -13.93 16.17
N LEU A 144 1.66 -13.35 15.98
CA LEU A 144 0.84 -13.63 14.81
C LEU A 144 1.56 -13.20 13.52
N SER A 145 2.18 -12.02 13.52
CA SER A 145 2.91 -11.50 12.36
C SER A 145 4.08 -12.38 11.94
N SER A 146 4.90 -12.82 12.89
CA SER A 146 6.05 -13.70 12.62
C SER A 146 5.60 -15.04 12.05
N HIS A 147 4.59 -15.67 12.65
CA HIS A 147 4.02 -16.91 12.12
C HIS A 147 3.41 -16.72 10.71
N THR A 148 2.80 -15.56 10.45
CA THR A 148 2.28 -15.20 9.12
C THR A 148 3.40 -15.08 8.10
N LEU A 149 4.50 -14.41 8.45
CA LEU A 149 5.67 -14.27 7.57
C LEU A 149 6.27 -15.63 7.20
N GLU A 150 6.40 -16.56 8.16
CA GLU A 150 6.87 -17.93 7.86
C GLU A 150 5.98 -18.61 6.80
N ARG A 151 4.67 -18.46 6.90
CA ARG A 151 3.73 -19.03 5.92
C ARG A 151 3.83 -18.37 4.56
N ILE A 152 4.02 -17.05 4.50
CA ILE A 152 4.22 -16.31 3.26
C ILE A 152 5.51 -16.78 2.56
N VAL A 153 6.61 -16.91 3.30
CA VAL A 153 7.89 -17.40 2.75
C VAL A 153 7.74 -18.80 2.15
N LYS A 154 6.98 -19.68 2.82
CA LYS A 154 6.72 -21.06 2.39
C LYS A 154 5.71 -21.17 1.23
N LEU A 155 5.09 -20.06 0.80
CA LEU A 155 4.19 -20.07 -0.36
C LEU A 155 4.96 -20.51 -1.60
N SER A 156 4.47 -21.55 -2.29
CA SER A 156 5.13 -22.15 -3.44
C SER A 156 4.39 -21.92 -4.76
N ARG A 157 3.10 -21.57 -4.70
CA ARG A 157 2.27 -21.34 -5.89
C ARG A 157 1.54 -20.00 -5.79
N PRO A 158 1.53 -19.18 -6.85
CA PRO A 158 0.80 -17.90 -6.87
C PRO A 158 -0.70 -18.06 -6.60
N THR A 159 -1.29 -19.19 -7.04
CA THR A 159 -2.71 -19.51 -6.88
C THR A 159 -3.17 -19.63 -5.43
N ASP A 160 -2.27 -20.02 -4.53
CA ASP A 160 -2.57 -20.24 -3.12
C ASP A 160 -2.53 -18.92 -2.32
N SER A 161 -2.04 -17.84 -2.93
CA SER A 161 -1.88 -16.53 -2.28
C SER A 161 -3.20 -15.93 -1.81
N LEU A 162 -4.28 -16.08 -2.58
CA LEU A 162 -5.59 -15.54 -2.22
C LEU A 162 -6.15 -16.22 -0.96
N ALA A 163 -6.06 -17.54 -0.89
CA ALA A 163 -6.50 -18.30 0.27
C ALA A 163 -5.66 -17.93 1.52
N LEU A 164 -4.34 -17.77 1.33
CA LEU A 164 -3.45 -17.33 2.39
C LEU A 164 -3.81 -15.91 2.89
N GLN A 165 -4.05 -14.95 2.00
CA GLN A 165 -4.43 -13.58 2.37
C GLN A 165 -5.77 -13.54 3.14
N LYS A 166 -6.78 -14.30 2.69
CA LYS A 166 -8.06 -14.45 3.42
C LYS A 166 -7.86 -15.01 4.84
N ASP A 167 -7.02 -16.03 4.99
CA ASP A 167 -6.73 -16.63 6.30
C ASP A 167 -5.95 -15.66 7.21
N ILE A 168 -5.03 -14.87 6.66
CA ILE A 168 -4.31 -13.83 7.41
C ILE A 168 -5.32 -12.81 7.96
N ILE A 169 -6.20 -12.27 7.13
CA ILE A 169 -7.22 -11.29 7.53
C ILE A 169 -8.09 -11.88 8.65
N ARG A 170 -8.59 -13.11 8.46
CA ARG A 170 -9.40 -13.80 9.47
C ARG A 170 -8.70 -13.90 10.82
N LYS A 171 -7.42 -14.27 10.82
CA LYS A 171 -6.64 -14.41 12.07
C LYS A 171 -6.46 -13.09 12.80
N TYR A 172 -6.24 -11.98 12.07
CA TYR A 172 -6.18 -10.67 12.69
C TYR A 172 -7.54 -10.21 13.24
N CYS A 173 -8.65 -10.44 12.52
CA CYS A 173 -9.99 -10.19 13.06
C CYS A 173 -10.23 -10.96 14.36
N HIS A 174 -9.91 -12.25 14.39
CA HIS A 174 -10.08 -13.06 15.61
C HIS A 174 -9.15 -12.63 16.75
N LEU A 175 -7.93 -12.19 16.44
CA LEU A 175 -7.02 -11.66 17.44
C LEU A 175 -7.62 -10.42 18.11
N VAL A 176 -8.13 -9.47 17.31
CA VAL A 176 -8.77 -8.24 17.82
C VAL A 176 -10.04 -8.60 18.62
N GLN A 177 -10.91 -9.43 18.05
CA GLN A 177 -12.14 -9.88 18.72
C GLN A 177 -11.85 -10.53 20.07
N SER A 178 -10.91 -11.45 20.13
CA SER A 178 -10.55 -12.16 21.35
C SER A 178 -9.96 -11.22 22.41
N HIS A 179 -9.29 -10.15 21.98
CA HIS A 179 -8.74 -9.14 22.89
C HIS A 179 -9.84 -8.22 23.41
N SER A 180 -10.73 -7.72 22.57
CA SER A 180 -11.86 -6.88 22.96
C SER A 180 -12.79 -7.57 23.96
N LEU A 181 -12.93 -8.89 23.87
CA LEU A 181 -13.81 -9.67 24.74
C LEU A 181 -13.21 -9.98 26.12
N LYS A 182 -11.90 -9.81 26.33
CA LYS A 182 -11.23 -10.16 27.60
C LYS A 182 -11.76 -9.40 28.82
N GLY A 183 -12.38 -8.23 28.61
CA GLY A 183 -12.99 -7.42 29.68
C GLY A 183 -14.42 -7.82 30.05
N TYR A 184 -15.05 -8.73 29.32
CA TYR A 184 -16.45 -9.12 29.53
C TYR A 184 -16.59 -10.44 30.29
N SER A 185 -17.73 -10.58 31.02
CA SER A 185 -18.10 -11.83 31.69
C SER A 185 -18.15 -13.01 30.72
N PRO A 186 -17.80 -14.25 31.13
CA PRO A 186 -17.81 -15.44 30.25
C PRO A 186 -19.15 -15.67 29.53
N ILE A 187 -20.25 -15.27 30.15
CA ILE A 187 -21.60 -15.38 29.58
C ILE A 187 -21.76 -14.43 28.39
N ILE A 188 -21.32 -13.17 28.52
CA ILE A 188 -21.37 -12.16 27.45
C ILE A 188 -20.43 -12.56 26.31
N GLN A 189 -19.24 -13.06 26.62
CA GLN A 189 -18.30 -13.56 25.62
C GLN A 189 -18.92 -14.66 24.74
N LYS A 190 -19.66 -15.59 25.36
CA LYS A 190 -20.30 -16.70 24.64
C LYS A 190 -21.42 -16.21 23.71
N VAL A 191 -22.19 -15.22 24.11
CA VAL A 191 -23.27 -14.63 23.29
C VAL A 191 -22.67 -13.90 22.07
N MET A 192 -21.62 -13.09 22.26
CA MET A 192 -21.00 -12.30 21.20
C MET A 192 -20.19 -13.12 20.18
N THR A 193 -19.83 -14.37 20.51
CA THR A 193 -19.14 -15.28 19.58
C THR A 193 -20.08 -16.15 18.76
N GLN A 194 -21.38 -16.16 19.08
CA GLN A 194 -22.40 -16.94 18.37
C GLN A 194 -23.25 -16.15 17.37
N THR A 195 -23.00 -14.82 17.25
CA THR A 195 -23.65 -13.91 16.30
C THR A 195 -22.71 -13.59 15.15
#